data_9e5fa92959027b172daa94ff67437555
#
_entry.id   9e5fa92959027b172daa94ff67437555
#
_cell.length_a   1.000
_cell.length_b   1.000
_cell.length_c   1.000
_cell.angle_alpha   90.00
_cell.angle_beta   90.00
_cell.angle_gamma   90.00
#
_symmetry.space_group_name_H-M   'P 1'
#
loop_
_entity.id
_entity.type
_entity.pdbx_description
1 polymer ?
#
loop_
_entity_poly.entity_id
_entity_poly.type
_entity_poly.pdbx_seq_one_letter_code
_entity_poly.pdbx_strand_id
1 'polypeptide(L)'
;MRYLYGSISDWSALFKEAFRVCKPGGWVESYEASPRMESDDGSATETCAINEWGKFFIEGGKKLNRTFEILDKNLQKNGMEEAGFVDVQVWDFKAPIGGWAEDPRLKEIGQFAQAALEQDYEGYVLFMANMVLGWSKEEVSTYCAQLRREIRSGKFHPFYRQRVVYGRKPE
;
A
#
# COMPACT_ATOMS: atom_id res chain seq x y z
N MET A 1 -4.93 9.92 -9.65
CA MET A 1 -5.49 9.38 -8.38
C MET A 1 -4.36 8.72 -7.61
N ARG A 2 -4.30 8.87 -6.27
CA ARG A 2 -3.21 8.26 -5.48
C ARG A 2 -3.70 7.85 -4.10
N TYR A 3 -3.21 6.71 -3.60
CA TYR A 3 -3.45 6.20 -2.25
C TYR A 3 -4.94 6.10 -1.87
N LEU A 4 -5.74 5.52 -2.75
CA LEU A 4 -7.18 5.32 -2.53
C LEU A 4 -7.53 3.93 -1.97
N TYR A 5 -6.53 3.05 -1.80
CA TYR A 5 -6.74 1.72 -1.22
C TYR A 5 -7.43 1.82 0.16
N GLY A 6 -8.35 0.90 0.41
CA GLY A 6 -9.19 0.95 1.61
C GLY A 6 -10.30 2.01 1.62
N SER A 7 -10.30 2.98 0.67
CA SER A 7 -11.33 4.02 0.60
C SER A 7 -12.43 3.70 -0.41
N ILE A 8 -12.10 2.98 -1.47
CA ILE A 8 -13.00 2.69 -2.58
C ILE A 8 -13.67 1.33 -2.39
N SER A 9 -15.00 1.30 -2.47
CA SER A 9 -15.78 0.05 -2.40
C SER A 9 -15.91 -0.63 -3.77
N ASP A 10 -16.01 0.16 -4.84
CA ASP A 10 -16.16 -0.31 -6.21
C ASP A 10 -15.13 0.37 -7.12
N TRP A 11 -14.04 -0.34 -7.38
CA TRP A 11 -12.96 0.14 -8.24
C TRP A 11 -13.37 0.22 -9.71
N SER A 12 -14.24 -0.70 -10.18
CA SER A 12 -14.76 -0.65 -11.55
C SER A 12 -15.59 0.61 -11.78
N ALA A 13 -16.47 0.95 -10.83
CA ALA A 13 -17.26 2.19 -10.89
C ALA A 13 -16.35 3.44 -10.87
N LEU A 14 -15.29 3.45 -10.05
CA LEU A 14 -14.33 4.54 -10.01
C LEU A 14 -13.69 4.78 -11.38
N PHE A 15 -13.19 3.72 -12.04
CA PHE A 15 -12.53 3.86 -13.33
C PHE A 15 -13.51 4.20 -14.46
N LYS A 16 -14.74 3.71 -14.42
CA LYS A 16 -15.82 4.13 -15.35
C LYS A 16 -16.13 5.61 -15.21
N GLU A 17 -16.18 6.11 -13.98
CA GLU A 17 -16.40 7.54 -13.75
C GLU A 17 -15.19 8.38 -14.18
N ALA A 18 -13.97 7.93 -13.90
CA ALA A 18 -12.76 8.57 -14.38
C ALA A 18 -12.74 8.64 -15.93
N PHE A 19 -13.15 7.57 -16.59
CA PHE A 19 -13.28 7.53 -18.05
C PHE A 19 -14.34 8.52 -18.54
N ARG A 20 -15.50 8.55 -17.88
CA ARG A 20 -16.59 9.46 -18.26
C ARG A 20 -16.16 10.92 -18.26
N VAL A 21 -15.46 11.35 -17.20
CA VAL A 21 -15.07 12.76 -17.02
C VAL A 21 -13.78 13.14 -17.73
N CYS A 22 -12.95 12.17 -18.10
CA CYS A 22 -11.73 12.42 -18.87
C CYS A 22 -12.09 12.90 -20.29
N LYS A 23 -11.35 13.89 -20.79
CA LYS A 23 -11.51 14.35 -22.17
C LYS A 23 -11.02 13.29 -23.15
N PRO A 24 -11.59 13.18 -24.37
CA PRO A 24 -10.99 12.38 -25.46
C PRO A 24 -9.50 12.73 -25.63
N GLY A 25 -8.66 11.74 -25.86
CA GLY A 25 -7.20 11.86 -25.90
C GLY A 25 -6.51 12.09 -24.54
N GLY A 26 -7.25 12.34 -23.46
CA GLY A 26 -6.72 12.59 -22.13
C GLY A 26 -6.22 11.33 -21.42
N TRP A 27 -5.40 11.52 -20.39
CA TRP A 27 -4.79 10.45 -19.61
C TRP A 27 -5.31 10.42 -18.18
N VAL A 28 -5.44 9.21 -17.64
CA VAL A 28 -5.73 8.98 -16.22
C VAL A 28 -4.60 8.12 -15.64
N GLU A 29 -4.09 8.55 -14.49
CA GLU A 29 -3.08 7.83 -13.70
C GLU A 29 -3.68 7.41 -12.36
N SER A 30 -3.41 6.16 -11.96
CA SER A 30 -3.68 5.62 -10.63
C SER A 30 -2.38 5.11 -10.00
N TYR A 31 -2.06 5.60 -8.80
CA TYR A 31 -0.89 5.22 -8.04
C TYR A 31 -1.32 4.63 -6.70
N GLU A 32 -1.03 3.36 -6.49
CA GLU A 32 -1.41 2.64 -5.26
C GLU A 32 -0.23 1.87 -4.68
N ALA A 33 -0.32 1.55 -3.39
CA ALA A 33 0.65 0.75 -2.68
C ALA A 33 0.02 -0.55 -2.15
N SER A 34 0.83 -1.58 -1.94
CA SER A 34 0.46 -2.72 -1.10
C SER A 34 0.56 -2.30 0.37
N PRO A 35 -0.39 -2.67 1.23
CA PRO A 35 -0.25 -2.44 2.67
C PRO A 35 0.78 -3.38 3.31
N ARG A 36 1.24 -4.42 2.60
CA ARG A 36 2.20 -5.39 3.13
C ARG A 36 3.60 -4.78 3.15
N MET A 37 4.30 -4.98 4.25
CA MET A 37 5.74 -4.82 4.30
C MET A 37 6.37 -6.16 3.94
N GLU A 38 7.02 -6.24 2.80
CA GLU A 38 7.61 -7.46 2.25
C GLU A 38 9.14 -7.40 2.30
N SER A 39 9.80 -8.55 2.23
CA SER A 39 11.26 -8.67 2.16
C SER A 39 11.63 -9.77 1.15
N ASP A 40 12.63 -9.52 0.30
CA ASP A 40 13.07 -10.49 -0.70
C ASP A 40 14.12 -11.47 -0.17
N ASP A 41 14.79 -11.12 0.91
CA ASP A 41 15.90 -11.90 1.48
C ASP A 41 15.48 -12.82 2.63
N GLY A 42 14.17 -12.88 2.92
CA GLY A 42 13.63 -13.68 4.00
C GLY A 42 13.90 -13.11 5.39
N SER A 43 14.42 -11.89 5.52
CA SER A 43 14.65 -11.27 6.82
C SER A 43 13.35 -11.03 7.59
N ALA A 44 12.23 -10.78 6.91
CA ALA A 44 10.90 -10.64 7.52
C ALA A 44 10.15 -11.99 7.47
N THR A 45 10.15 -12.71 8.58
CA THR A 45 9.43 -13.98 8.74
C THR A 45 7.97 -13.77 9.15
N GLU A 46 7.16 -14.84 9.11
CA GLU A 46 5.74 -14.77 9.50
C GLU A 46 5.51 -14.34 10.97
N THR A 47 6.50 -14.50 11.83
CA THR A 47 6.43 -14.16 13.26
C THR A 47 6.87 -12.73 13.57
N CYS A 48 7.36 -11.98 12.58
CA CYS A 48 7.79 -10.59 12.76
C CYS A 48 6.62 -9.61 12.81
N ALA A 49 6.75 -8.55 13.60
CA ALA A 49 5.78 -7.46 13.63
C ALA A 49 5.65 -6.75 12.26
N ILE A 50 6.74 -6.72 11.48
CA ILE A 50 6.75 -6.22 10.10
C ILE A 50 5.72 -6.95 9.23
N ASN A 51 5.62 -8.26 9.34
CA ASN A 51 4.67 -9.06 8.53
C ASN A 51 3.21 -8.92 9.01
N GLU A 52 3.00 -8.59 10.27
CA GLU A 52 1.65 -8.34 10.83
C GLU A 52 1.04 -7.04 10.31
N TRP A 53 1.87 -6.03 9.97
CA TRP A 53 1.41 -4.71 9.54
C TRP A 53 0.32 -4.77 8.45
N GLY A 54 0.57 -5.50 7.39
CA GLY A 54 -0.35 -5.61 6.25
C GLY A 54 -1.66 -6.31 6.61
N LYS A 55 -1.63 -7.21 7.61
CA LYS A 55 -2.81 -7.98 8.01
C LYS A 55 -3.89 -7.11 8.62
N PHE A 56 -3.54 -6.07 9.41
CA PHE A 56 -4.52 -5.12 9.95
C PHE A 56 -5.39 -4.52 8.86
N PHE A 57 -4.79 -4.08 7.78
CA PHE A 57 -5.49 -3.45 6.68
C PHE A 57 -6.28 -4.46 5.84
N ILE A 58 -5.71 -5.61 5.55
CA ILE A 58 -6.34 -6.63 4.72
C ILE A 58 -7.55 -7.25 5.46
N GLU A 59 -7.37 -7.70 6.71
CA GLU A 59 -8.45 -8.31 7.48
C GLU A 59 -9.49 -7.27 7.91
N GLY A 60 -9.05 -6.09 8.33
CA GLY A 60 -9.97 -4.99 8.64
C GLY A 60 -10.75 -4.55 7.41
N GLY A 61 -10.10 -4.46 6.26
CA GLY A 61 -10.73 -4.12 4.99
C GLY A 61 -11.82 -5.11 4.59
N LYS A 62 -11.59 -6.42 4.78
CA LYS A 62 -12.62 -7.45 4.55
C LYS A 62 -13.88 -7.20 5.39
N LYS A 63 -13.71 -6.87 6.68
CA LYS A 63 -14.85 -6.56 7.56
C LYS A 63 -15.61 -5.29 7.15
N LEU A 64 -14.90 -4.31 6.60
CA LEU A 64 -15.47 -3.05 6.15
C LEU A 64 -15.97 -3.08 4.70
N ASN A 65 -15.87 -4.20 4.00
CA ASN A 65 -16.11 -4.31 2.56
C ASN A 65 -15.29 -3.28 1.75
N ARG A 66 -14.02 -3.12 2.11
CA ARG A 66 -13.04 -2.26 1.46
C ARG A 66 -11.79 -3.07 1.19
N THR A 67 -11.34 -3.14 -0.06
CA THR A 67 -10.14 -3.89 -0.37
C THR A 67 -8.88 -3.02 -0.23
N PHE A 68 -7.85 -3.61 0.37
CA PHE A 68 -6.49 -3.09 0.39
C PHE A 68 -5.56 -3.86 -0.56
N GLU A 69 -6.07 -4.91 -1.20
CA GLU A 69 -5.31 -5.80 -2.08
C GLU A 69 -5.41 -5.37 -3.55
N ILE A 70 -5.21 -4.07 -3.80
CA ILE A 70 -5.41 -3.46 -5.13
C ILE A 70 -4.41 -4.01 -6.15
N LEU A 71 -3.14 -4.14 -5.73
CA LEU A 71 -2.06 -4.65 -6.56
C LEU A 71 -2.23 -6.15 -6.82
N ASP A 72 -2.50 -6.91 -5.76
CA ASP A 72 -2.61 -8.37 -5.83
C ASP A 72 -3.80 -8.81 -6.72
N LYS A 73 -4.89 -8.07 -6.68
CA LYS A 73 -6.09 -8.28 -7.50
C LYS A 73 -6.03 -7.58 -8.86
N ASN A 74 -4.94 -6.88 -9.16
CA ASN A 74 -4.75 -6.13 -10.41
C ASN A 74 -5.89 -5.16 -10.76
N LEU A 75 -6.52 -4.55 -9.74
CA LEU A 75 -7.75 -3.77 -9.91
C LEU A 75 -7.55 -2.50 -10.72
N GLN A 76 -6.37 -1.87 -10.67
CA GLN A 76 -6.07 -0.67 -11.44
C GLN A 76 -6.10 -0.95 -12.94
N LYS A 77 -5.32 -1.95 -13.39
CA LYS A 77 -5.23 -2.31 -14.80
C LYS A 77 -6.57 -2.80 -15.33
N ASN A 78 -7.15 -3.81 -14.65
CA ASN A 78 -8.42 -4.39 -15.08
C ASN A 78 -9.53 -3.33 -15.13
N GLY A 79 -9.63 -2.47 -14.11
CA GLY A 79 -10.63 -1.42 -14.07
C GLY A 79 -10.47 -0.37 -15.16
N MET A 80 -9.23 0.00 -15.53
CA MET A 80 -8.98 0.90 -16.65
C MET A 80 -9.35 0.26 -18.00
N GLU A 81 -8.94 -0.98 -18.24
CA GLU A 81 -9.25 -1.71 -19.46
C GLU A 81 -10.77 -1.91 -19.62
N GLU A 82 -11.46 -2.35 -18.55
CA GLU A 82 -12.92 -2.50 -18.54
C GLU A 82 -13.69 -1.17 -18.74
N ALA A 83 -13.12 -0.06 -18.27
CA ALA A 83 -13.72 1.26 -18.48
C ALA A 83 -13.54 1.78 -19.93
N GLY A 84 -12.66 1.18 -20.72
CA GLY A 84 -12.41 1.54 -22.11
C GLY A 84 -11.16 2.39 -22.36
N PHE A 85 -10.28 2.56 -21.36
CA PHE A 85 -8.97 3.17 -21.58
C PHE A 85 -8.12 2.27 -22.47
N VAL A 86 -7.34 2.89 -23.34
CA VAL A 86 -6.35 2.24 -24.22
C VAL A 86 -4.94 2.63 -23.82
N ASP A 87 -3.93 1.98 -24.44
CA ASP A 87 -2.51 2.24 -24.13
C ASP A 87 -2.20 2.11 -22.64
N VAL A 88 -2.87 1.16 -21.97
CA VAL A 88 -2.72 0.96 -20.50
C VAL A 88 -1.34 0.42 -20.20
N GLN A 89 -0.59 1.17 -19.41
CA GLN A 89 0.77 0.82 -18.95
C GLN A 89 0.77 0.58 -17.46
N VAL A 90 1.61 -0.35 -17.01
CA VAL A 90 1.79 -0.72 -15.60
C VAL A 90 3.27 -0.61 -15.24
N TRP A 91 3.56 0.08 -14.14
CA TRP A 91 4.91 0.22 -13.57
C TRP A 91 4.90 -0.19 -12.11
N ASP A 92 5.62 -1.28 -11.81
CA ASP A 92 5.81 -1.77 -10.45
C ASP A 92 7.19 -1.37 -9.93
N PHE A 93 7.25 -0.97 -8.66
CA PHE A 93 8.52 -0.68 -7.99
C PHE A 93 8.41 -0.94 -6.49
N LYS A 94 9.57 -1.04 -5.83
CA LYS A 94 9.70 -1.27 -4.40
C LYS A 94 10.18 0.00 -3.73
N ALA A 95 9.47 0.43 -2.69
CA ALA A 95 9.89 1.53 -1.84
C ALA A 95 10.44 0.95 -0.53
N PRO A 96 11.75 1.04 -0.28
CA PRO A 96 12.35 0.56 0.96
C PRO A 96 11.76 1.24 2.19
N ILE A 97 11.83 0.57 3.34
CA ILE A 97 11.56 1.14 4.66
C ILE A 97 12.83 0.97 5.48
N GLY A 98 13.48 2.08 5.81
CA GLY A 98 14.81 2.07 6.42
C GLY A 98 15.95 2.29 5.44
N GLY A 99 17.13 2.55 5.97
CA GLY A 99 18.32 2.90 5.17
C GLY A 99 19.16 1.71 4.71
N TRP A 100 18.55 0.55 4.48
CA TRP A 100 19.24 -0.69 4.16
C TRP A 100 19.65 -0.83 2.68
N ALA A 101 18.99 -0.13 1.77
CA ALA A 101 19.27 -0.23 0.34
C ALA A 101 20.69 0.27 0.01
N GLU A 102 21.38 -0.43 -0.90
CA GLU A 102 22.72 -0.02 -1.37
C GLU A 102 22.66 1.20 -2.29
N ASP A 103 21.65 1.27 -3.15
CA ASP A 103 21.43 2.44 -4.02
C ASP A 103 21.16 3.68 -3.18
N PRO A 104 21.94 4.78 -3.35
CA PRO A 104 21.80 5.97 -2.51
C PRO A 104 20.42 6.62 -2.55
N ARG A 105 19.73 6.59 -3.70
CA ARG A 105 18.39 7.18 -3.85
C ARG A 105 17.35 6.32 -3.14
N LEU A 106 17.44 5.00 -3.29
CA LEU A 106 16.54 4.08 -2.57
C LEU A 106 16.78 4.13 -1.06
N LYS A 107 18.03 4.28 -0.64
CA LYS A 107 18.39 4.47 0.78
C LYS A 107 17.75 5.73 1.35
N GLU A 108 17.83 6.85 0.65
CA GLU A 108 17.23 8.11 1.05
C GLU A 108 15.70 7.97 1.12
N ILE A 109 15.05 7.39 0.09
CA ILE A 109 13.61 7.11 0.09
C ILE A 109 13.23 6.25 1.31
N GLY A 110 14.01 5.21 1.60
CA GLY A 110 13.77 4.32 2.73
C GLY A 110 13.88 5.03 4.09
N GLN A 111 14.84 5.92 4.24
CA GLN A 111 15.00 6.74 5.45
C GLN A 111 13.80 7.67 5.66
N PHE A 112 13.30 8.31 4.60
CA PHE A 112 12.08 9.13 4.66
C PHE A 112 10.85 8.29 4.99
N ALA A 113 10.70 7.12 4.36
CA ALA A 113 9.59 6.21 4.66
C ALA A 113 9.59 5.77 6.12
N GLN A 114 10.75 5.41 6.66
CA GLN A 114 10.92 5.08 8.07
C GLN A 114 10.55 6.26 8.96
N ALA A 115 11.08 7.47 8.68
CA ALA A 115 10.82 8.66 9.46
C ALA A 115 9.32 9.01 9.49
N ALA A 116 8.62 8.88 8.36
CA ALA A 116 7.18 9.11 8.28
C ALA A 116 6.38 8.10 9.13
N LEU A 117 6.73 6.82 9.07
CA LEU A 117 6.08 5.79 9.89
C LEU A 117 6.36 5.99 11.39
N GLU A 118 7.59 6.37 11.75
CA GLU A 118 7.99 6.56 13.14
C GLU A 118 7.29 7.71 13.85
N GLN A 119 6.72 8.65 13.09
CA GLN A 119 5.97 9.75 13.68
C GLN A 119 4.71 9.25 14.39
N ASP A 120 4.02 8.26 13.82
CA ASP A 120 2.77 7.78 14.43
C ASP A 120 2.39 6.36 13.98
N TYR A 121 3.16 5.36 14.39
CA TYR A 121 2.80 3.95 14.12
C TYR A 121 1.40 3.61 14.62
N GLU A 122 1.03 4.09 15.81
CA GLU A 122 -0.26 3.79 16.43
C GLU A 122 -1.40 4.42 15.63
N GLY A 123 -1.28 5.67 15.21
CA GLY A 123 -2.30 6.36 14.42
C GLY A 123 -2.60 5.65 13.09
N TYR A 124 -1.60 5.04 12.47
CA TYR A 124 -1.82 4.26 11.25
C TYR A 124 -2.67 3.02 11.47
N VAL A 125 -2.47 2.29 12.56
CA VAL A 125 -3.10 0.96 12.75
C VAL A 125 -4.25 0.96 13.74
N LEU A 126 -4.35 1.95 14.63
CA LEU A 126 -5.28 1.94 15.77
C LEU A 126 -6.73 1.70 15.34
N PHE A 127 -7.20 2.38 14.30
CA PHE A 127 -8.57 2.21 13.84
C PHE A 127 -8.83 0.77 13.40
N MET A 128 -7.96 0.23 12.54
CA MET A 128 -8.13 -1.14 12.03
C MET A 128 -7.94 -2.19 13.12
N ALA A 129 -6.88 -2.08 13.91
CA ALA A 129 -6.57 -3.05 14.95
C ALA A 129 -7.61 -3.02 16.08
N ASN A 130 -7.89 -1.84 16.64
CA ASN A 130 -8.76 -1.72 17.82
C ASN A 130 -10.24 -1.73 17.45
N MET A 131 -10.70 -0.81 16.59
CA MET A 131 -12.13 -0.63 16.33
C MET A 131 -12.71 -1.71 15.42
N VAL A 132 -11.91 -2.24 14.48
CA VAL A 132 -12.40 -3.20 13.49
C VAL A 132 -12.06 -4.65 13.86
N LEU A 133 -10.83 -4.89 14.32
CA LEU A 133 -10.34 -6.24 14.62
C LEU A 133 -10.46 -6.62 16.09
N GLY A 134 -10.70 -5.66 16.99
CA GLY A 134 -10.99 -5.90 18.41
C GLY A 134 -9.75 -6.03 19.30
N TRP A 135 -8.58 -5.58 18.85
CA TRP A 135 -7.39 -5.52 19.68
C TRP A 135 -7.55 -4.48 20.78
N SER A 136 -7.03 -4.75 21.97
CA SER A 136 -6.93 -3.73 23.02
C SER A 136 -5.88 -2.66 22.65
N LYS A 137 -5.96 -1.50 23.25
CA LYS A 137 -4.96 -0.44 23.03
C LYS A 137 -3.58 -0.86 23.50
N GLU A 138 -3.50 -1.66 24.56
CA GLU A 138 -2.27 -2.23 25.09
C GLU A 138 -1.60 -3.18 24.11
N GLU A 139 -2.39 -4.04 23.43
CA GLU A 139 -1.89 -4.91 22.38
C GLU A 139 -1.36 -4.12 21.19
N VAL A 140 -2.09 -3.08 20.75
CA VAL A 140 -1.64 -2.18 19.67
C VAL A 140 -0.34 -1.48 20.04
N SER A 141 -0.23 -0.92 21.25
CA SER A 141 0.98 -0.23 21.71
C SER A 141 2.17 -1.19 21.80
N THR A 142 1.95 -2.40 22.32
CA THR A 142 2.97 -3.46 22.38
C THR A 142 3.46 -3.85 21.01
N TYR A 143 2.54 -4.05 20.08
CA TYR A 143 2.84 -4.32 18.67
C TYR A 143 3.68 -3.20 18.03
N CYS A 144 3.25 -1.95 18.18
CA CYS A 144 3.95 -0.79 17.61
C CYS A 144 5.36 -0.63 18.20
N ALA A 145 5.53 -0.92 19.48
CA ALA A 145 6.85 -0.93 20.11
C ALA A 145 7.76 -2.03 19.53
N GLN A 146 7.21 -3.21 19.25
CA GLN A 146 7.96 -4.29 18.58
C GLN A 146 8.32 -3.93 17.14
N LEU A 147 7.35 -3.42 16.36
CA LEU A 147 7.58 -2.98 14.98
C LEU A 147 8.71 -1.94 14.89
N ARG A 148 8.68 -0.95 15.80
CA ARG A 148 9.71 0.08 15.89
C ARG A 148 11.11 -0.53 16.14
N ARG A 149 11.20 -1.51 17.06
CA ARG A 149 12.46 -2.21 17.34
C ARG A 149 12.96 -2.96 16.11
N GLU A 150 12.07 -3.66 15.40
CA GLU A 150 12.43 -4.42 14.20
C GLU A 150 12.96 -3.51 13.11
N ILE A 151 12.23 -2.46 12.75
CA ILE A 151 12.64 -1.52 11.69
C ILE A 151 13.97 -0.81 12.05
N ARG A 152 14.13 -0.36 13.30
CA ARG A 152 15.37 0.31 13.74
C ARG A 152 16.57 -0.62 13.88
N SER A 153 16.36 -1.92 13.98
CA SER A 153 17.45 -2.88 14.18
C SER A 153 18.41 -2.96 12.99
N GLY A 154 17.96 -2.59 11.79
CA GLY A 154 18.69 -2.75 10.52
C GLY A 154 18.88 -4.21 10.10
N LYS A 155 18.26 -5.17 10.80
CA LYS A 155 18.34 -6.60 10.48
C LYS A 155 17.30 -7.06 9.47
N PHE A 156 16.29 -6.24 9.26
CA PHE A 156 15.17 -6.49 8.35
C PHE A 156 15.27 -5.52 7.18
N HIS A 157 14.95 -6.01 6.00
CA HIS A 157 15.01 -5.25 4.77
C HIS A 157 13.62 -5.09 4.14
N PRO A 158 12.68 -4.44 4.87
CA PRO A 158 11.31 -4.33 4.40
C PRO A 158 11.16 -3.28 3.31
N PHE A 159 10.20 -3.51 2.43
CA PHE A 159 9.75 -2.56 1.42
C PHE A 159 8.24 -2.63 1.23
N TYR A 160 7.65 -1.57 0.69
CA TYR A 160 6.32 -1.59 0.11
C TYR A 160 6.39 -1.80 -1.39
N ARG A 161 5.57 -2.72 -1.93
CA ARG A 161 5.30 -2.72 -3.37
C ARG A 161 4.41 -1.53 -3.71
N GLN A 162 4.74 -0.87 -4.79
CA GLN A 162 3.99 0.25 -5.32
C GLN A 162 3.75 0.05 -6.80
N ARG A 163 2.61 0.55 -7.29
CA ARG A 163 2.21 0.42 -8.68
C ARG A 163 1.60 1.70 -9.20
N VAL A 164 2.10 2.14 -10.35
CA VAL A 164 1.47 3.15 -11.18
C VAL A 164 0.83 2.48 -12.38
N VAL A 165 -0.41 2.78 -12.63
CA VAL A 165 -1.12 2.40 -13.87
C VAL A 165 -1.67 3.67 -14.51
N TYR A 166 -1.42 3.85 -15.79
CA TYR A 166 -2.01 4.95 -16.53
C TYR A 166 -2.55 4.47 -17.89
N GLY A 167 -3.61 5.12 -18.33
CA GLY A 167 -4.27 4.79 -19.60
C GLY A 167 -4.83 6.03 -20.27
N ARG A 168 -5.00 5.98 -21.58
CA ARG A 168 -5.50 7.07 -22.42
C ARG A 168 -6.95 6.82 -22.80
N LYS A 169 -7.80 7.84 -22.71
CA LYS A 169 -9.13 7.80 -23.30
C LYS A 169 -8.99 7.95 -24.83
N PRO A 170 -9.61 7.07 -25.65
CA PRO A 170 -9.63 7.24 -27.10
C PRO A 170 -10.17 8.63 -27.52
N GLU A 171 -9.83 9.03 -28.78
CA GLU A 171 -10.39 10.23 -29.40
C GLU A 171 -11.92 10.11 -29.58
#